data_be9cc366245d5f33504e65d718fbf5af
#
_entry.id   be9cc366245d5f33504e65d718fbf5af
#
_cell.length_a   1.000
_cell.length_b   1.000
_cell.length_c   1.000
_cell.angle_alpha   90.00
_cell.angle_beta   90.00
_cell.angle_gamma   90.00
#
_symmetry.space_group_name_H-M   'P 1'
#
loop_
_entity.id
_entity.type
_entity.pdbx_description
1 polymer ?
#
loop_
_entity_poly.entity_id
_entity_poly.type
_entity_poly.pdbx_seq_one_letter_code
_entity_poly.pdbx_strand_id
1 'polypeptide(L)'
;MSNELANYEVAIIGLGPVGAAFANILGQFGIKTVILEREAGTYNLPRAVMFDDEIMRLFQTLGLAEKVLKVSEVGGGARFIDANDNTLVHWSRSEALSPNNWYSNYRFHQPDLENILREGYRRYPHVTEMWNCDVIDLHQTDNDVTVIYHKGSNNSNSSLRADYVVGCDGARSFTRDNINPDILDLGFHEPWLVIDLLMNNPEKIESRESLHFCQPNCSGTYVFLGSKRKRWEFRINQSDEVEDICRPEFIWSLLKQWISPEEAELERATVYTFHSMIAKQWRQGRLFIAGDAAIPILSHPILAHTLNR
;
A
#
# COMPACT_ATOMS: atom_id res chain seq x y z
N MET A 1 35.69 10.84 23.65
CA MET A 1 35.24 11.38 22.37
C MET A 1 33.72 11.29 22.39
N SER A 2 33.02 12.42 22.46
CA SER A 2 31.57 12.45 22.34
C SER A 2 31.23 11.96 20.92
N ASN A 3 30.64 10.77 20.79
CA ASN A 3 30.07 10.33 19.52
C ASN A 3 28.98 11.33 19.16
N GLU A 4 29.29 12.28 18.30
CA GLU A 4 28.31 13.21 17.77
C GLU A 4 27.30 12.37 16.98
N LEU A 5 26.02 12.41 17.37
CA LEU A 5 24.97 11.66 16.69
C LEU A 5 24.84 12.18 15.26
N ALA A 6 24.68 11.28 14.30
CA ALA A 6 24.38 11.67 12.93
C ALA A 6 23.10 12.52 12.92
N ASN A 7 23.18 13.71 12.30
CA ASN A 7 22.09 14.68 12.26
C ASN A 7 21.49 14.77 10.87
N TYR A 8 20.16 14.76 10.80
CA TYR A 8 19.33 14.87 9.60
C TYR A 8 18.26 15.95 9.78
N GLU A 9 17.77 16.52 8.70
CA GLU A 9 16.60 17.41 8.76
C GLU A 9 15.31 16.60 8.91
N VAL A 10 15.21 15.47 8.19
CA VAL A 10 14.03 14.58 8.29
C VAL A 10 14.45 13.13 8.42
N ALA A 11 13.83 12.41 9.35
CA ALA A 11 13.87 10.95 9.41
C ALA A 11 12.51 10.38 8.97
N ILE A 12 12.52 9.47 8.00
CA ILE A 12 11.36 8.71 7.54
C ILE A 12 11.42 7.33 8.20
N ILE A 13 10.35 6.93 8.87
CA ILE A 13 10.21 5.58 9.44
C ILE A 13 9.29 4.76 8.54
N GLY A 14 9.85 3.70 7.93
CA GLY A 14 9.16 2.84 6.96
C GLY A 14 9.40 3.23 5.50
N LEU A 15 9.76 2.24 4.68
CA LEU A 15 10.12 2.40 3.26
C LEU A 15 9.14 1.67 2.32
N GLY A 16 7.85 1.68 2.66
CA GLY A 16 6.77 1.34 1.75
C GLY A 16 6.54 2.43 0.69
N PRO A 17 5.48 2.33 -0.14
CA PRO A 17 5.21 3.28 -1.23
C PRO A 17 5.16 4.74 -0.76
N VAL A 18 4.55 5.01 0.39
CA VAL A 18 4.42 6.36 0.95
C VAL A 18 5.78 6.90 1.39
N GLY A 19 6.56 6.13 2.16
CA GLY A 19 7.90 6.56 2.60
C GLY A 19 8.85 6.79 1.43
N ALA A 20 8.81 5.92 0.41
CA ALA A 20 9.60 6.08 -0.79
C ALA A 20 9.19 7.30 -1.63
N ALA A 21 7.88 7.63 -1.69
CA ALA A 21 7.40 8.86 -2.33
C ALA A 21 7.88 10.10 -1.55
N PHE A 22 7.77 10.13 -0.22
CA PHE A 22 8.32 11.18 0.63
C PHE A 22 9.81 11.38 0.42
N ALA A 23 10.60 10.29 0.37
CA ALA A 23 12.03 10.36 0.12
C ALA A 23 12.37 11.03 -1.21
N ASN A 24 11.59 10.78 -2.27
CA ASN A 24 11.73 11.45 -3.56
C ASN A 24 11.41 12.94 -3.46
N ILE A 25 10.32 13.30 -2.78
CA ILE A 25 9.91 14.70 -2.60
C ILE A 25 10.99 15.46 -1.82
N LEU A 26 11.40 14.96 -0.66
CA LEU A 26 12.41 15.60 0.18
C LEU A 26 13.76 15.69 -0.55
N GLY A 27 14.14 14.62 -1.29
CA GLY A 27 15.33 14.61 -2.12
C GLY A 27 15.30 15.70 -3.19
N GLN A 28 14.18 15.91 -3.86
CA GLN A 28 14.02 16.96 -4.86
C GLN A 28 14.18 18.37 -4.26
N PHE A 29 13.78 18.57 -3.00
CA PHE A 29 13.94 19.84 -2.29
C PHE A 29 15.30 20.00 -1.60
N GLY A 30 16.22 19.06 -1.75
CA GLY A 30 17.55 19.14 -1.15
C GLY A 30 17.58 18.88 0.36
N ILE A 31 16.53 18.33 0.95
CA ILE A 31 16.40 18.09 2.39
C ILE A 31 17.24 16.87 2.78
N LYS A 32 18.14 17.04 3.75
CA LYS A 32 18.98 15.94 4.27
C LYS A 32 18.15 14.93 5.02
N THR A 33 17.90 13.79 4.39
CA THR A 33 16.92 12.79 4.84
C THR A 33 17.59 11.47 5.16
N VAL A 34 17.13 10.80 6.24
CA VAL A 34 17.41 9.40 6.52
C VAL A 34 16.11 8.60 6.48
N ILE A 35 16.17 7.39 5.94
CA ILE A 35 15.06 6.44 5.91
C ILE A 35 15.47 5.24 6.74
N LEU A 36 14.63 4.85 7.73
CA LEU A 36 14.82 3.66 8.53
C LEU A 36 13.76 2.63 8.14
N GLU A 37 14.20 1.45 7.67
CA GLU A 37 13.33 0.34 7.31
C GLU A 37 13.73 -0.90 8.12
N ARG A 38 12.75 -1.51 8.78
CA ARG A 38 12.98 -2.69 9.62
C ARG A 38 13.25 -3.95 8.82
N GLU A 39 12.67 -4.07 7.64
CA GLU A 39 12.86 -5.22 6.77
C GLU A 39 14.23 -5.17 6.08
N ALA A 40 14.68 -6.33 5.58
CA ALA A 40 15.95 -6.45 4.84
C ALA A 40 15.81 -6.06 3.35
N GLY A 41 14.60 -5.88 2.86
CA GLY A 41 14.32 -5.61 1.44
C GLY A 41 12.86 -5.30 1.16
N THR A 42 12.52 -5.26 -0.12
CA THR A 42 11.15 -4.99 -0.58
C THR A 42 10.22 -6.12 -0.18
N TYR A 43 9.06 -5.77 0.33
CA TYR A 43 7.99 -6.74 0.57
C TYR A 43 7.43 -7.21 -0.78
N ASN A 44 7.56 -8.49 -1.07
CA ASN A 44 7.26 -9.05 -2.39
C ASN A 44 5.75 -9.26 -2.66
N LEU A 45 4.88 -9.06 -1.67
CA LEU A 45 3.45 -9.31 -1.83
C LEU A 45 2.68 -7.99 -2.00
N PRO A 46 1.99 -7.79 -3.12
CA PRO A 46 1.28 -6.54 -3.40
C PRO A 46 0.07 -6.37 -2.48
N ARG A 47 -0.03 -5.21 -1.83
CA ARG A 47 -1.22 -4.76 -1.09
C ARG A 47 -2.06 -3.83 -1.96
N ALA A 48 -1.48 -2.71 -2.35
CA ALA A 48 -2.09 -1.75 -3.26
C ALA A 48 -2.00 -2.25 -4.71
N VAL A 49 -3.02 -1.94 -5.49
CA VAL A 49 -3.17 -2.43 -6.87
C VAL A 49 -3.61 -1.36 -7.85
N MET A 50 -3.90 -0.16 -7.34
CA MET A 50 -4.44 0.94 -8.12
C MET A 50 -3.91 2.28 -7.61
N PHE A 51 -3.69 3.21 -8.52
CA PHE A 51 -3.55 4.63 -8.25
C PHE A 51 -4.30 5.45 -9.31
N ASP A 52 -4.61 6.69 -9.00
CA ASP A 52 -5.36 7.61 -9.84
C ASP A 52 -4.46 8.61 -10.59
N ASP A 53 -5.08 9.52 -11.29
CA ASP A 53 -4.44 10.58 -12.05
C ASP A 53 -3.70 11.61 -11.17
N GLU A 54 -4.13 11.83 -9.93
CA GLU A 54 -3.44 12.73 -9.01
C GLU A 54 -2.10 12.13 -8.57
N ILE A 55 -2.07 10.84 -8.28
CA ILE A 55 -0.83 10.13 -7.96
C ILE A 55 0.09 10.06 -9.20
N MET A 56 -0.49 9.88 -10.40
CA MET A 56 0.32 9.93 -11.63
C MET A 56 0.94 11.31 -11.86
N ARG A 57 0.24 12.38 -11.52
CA ARG A 57 0.78 13.75 -11.54
C ARG A 57 1.91 13.93 -10.53
N LEU A 58 1.82 13.30 -9.34
CA LEU A 58 2.94 13.26 -8.40
C LEU A 58 4.16 12.59 -9.04
N PHE A 59 4.00 11.41 -9.66
CA PHE A 59 5.11 10.74 -10.35
C PHE A 59 5.68 11.57 -11.49
N GLN A 60 4.86 12.33 -12.20
CA GLN A 60 5.31 13.29 -13.19
C GLN A 60 6.19 14.38 -12.57
N THR A 61 5.76 14.98 -11.46
CA THR A 61 6.52 16.00 -10.73
C THR A 61 7.87 15.45 -10.26
N LEU A 62 7.93 14.19 -9.87
CA LEU A 62 9.15 13.51 -9.46
C LEU A 62 10.03 13.05 -10.64
N GLY A 63 9.57 13.20 -11.89
CA GLY A 63 10.27 12.74 -13.09
C GLY A 63 10.30 11.22 -13.22
N LEU A 64 9.29 10.52 -12.68
CA LEU A 64 9.18 9.05 -12.66
C LEU A 64 8.05 8.53 -13.56
N ALA A 65 7.17 9.39 -14.09
CA ALA A 65 5.96 9.00 -14.80
C ALA A 65 6.22 8.03 -15.96
N GLU A 66 7.24 8.26 -16.79
CA GLU A 66 7.56 7.38 -17.93
C GLU A 66 7.98 5.97 -17.48
N LYS A 67 8.67 5.86 -16.34
CA LYS A 67 9.04 4.56 -15.78
C LYS A 67 7.81 3.84 -15.22
N VAL A 68 6.95 4.58 -14.50
CA VAL A 68 5.71 4.05 -13.91
C VAL A 68 4.75 3.55 -14.99
N LEU A 69 4.60 4.27 -16.11
CA LEU A 69 3.77 3.84 -17.25
C LEU A 69 4.20 2.48 -17.83
N LYS A 70 5.49 2.13 -17.75
CA LYS A 70 5.98 0.83 -18.27
C LYS A 70 5.58 -0.37 -17.42
N VAL A 71 5.22 -0.12 -16.15
CA VAL A 71 4.84 -1.15 -15.17
C VAL A 71 3.39 -1.03 -14.72
N SER A 72 2.62 -0.17 -15.38
CA SER A 72 1.20 0.04 -15.08
C SER A 72 0.35 -0.06 -16.34
N GLU A 73 -0.91 -0.42 -16.16
CA GLU A 73 -1.90 -0.52 -17.23
C GLU A 73 -3.12 0.33 -16.87
N VAL A 74 -3.74 0.96 -17.87
CA VAL A 74 -5.00 1.69 -17.67
C VAL A 74 -6.09 0.67 -17.32
N GLY A 75 -6.68 0.83 -16.13
CA GLY A 75 -7.79 0.01 -15.68
C GLY A 75 -9.13 0.49 -16.22
N GLY A 76 -10.10 -0.42 -16.31
CA GLY A 76 -11.48 -0.10 -16.62
C GLY A 76 -12.26 0.42 -15.40
N GLY A 77 -13.57 0.41 -15.51
CA GLY A 77 -14.48 0.73 -14.43
C GLY A 77 -14.73 -0.43 -13.46
N ALA A 78 -15.90 -0.42 -12.88
CA ALA A 78 -16.38 -1.50 -12.03
C ALA A 78 -17.83 -1.82 -12.31
N ARG A 79 -18.20 -3.09 -12.27
CA ARG A 79 -19.59 -3.54 -12.32
C ARG A 79 -19.96 -4.26 -11.04
N PHE A 80 -21.12 -3.95 -10.54
CA PHE A 80 -21.76 -4.63 -9.42
C PHE A 80 -22.81 -5.56 -10.01
N ILE A 81 -22.70 -6.84 -9.72
CA ILE A 81 -23.57 -7.88 -10.27
C ILE A 81 -24.26 -8.66 -9.16
N ASP A 82 -25.49 -9.12 -9.44
CA ASP A 82 -26.21 -10.03 -8.56
C ASP A 82 -25.83 -11.50 -8.76
N ALA A 83 -26.53 -12.41 -8.09
CA ALA A 83 -26.27 -13.85 -8.18
C ALA A 83 -26.62 -14.46 -9.57
N ASN A 84 -27.30 -13.73 -10.44
CA ASN A 84 -27.67 -14.15 -11.79
C ASN A 84 -26.89 -13.39 -12.88
N ASP A 85 -25.77 -12.76 -12.48
CA ASP A 85 -24.91 -11.92 -13.34
C ASP A 85 -25.60 -10.67 -13.92
N ASN A 86 -26.76 -10.27 -13.39
CA ASN A 86 -27.39 -9.02 -13.77
C ASN A 86 -26.60 -7.84 -13.21
N THR A 87 -26.30 -6.87 -14.07
CA THR A 87 -25.62 -5.64 -13.64
C THR A 87 -26.59 -4.76 -12.82
N LEU A 88 -26.28 -4.58 -11.54
CA LEU A 88 -26.98 -3.70 -10.62
C LEU A 88 -26.48 -2.25 -10.77
N VAL A 89 -25.15 -2.06 -10.88
CA VAL A 89 -24.51 -0.77 -11.11
C VAL A 89 -23.35 -0.98 -12.06
N HIS A 90 -23.24 -0.10 -13.06
CA HIS A 90 -22.07 0.00 -13.92
C HIS A 90 -21.39 1.34 -13.72
N TRP A 91 -20.25 1.34 -13.06
CA TRP A 91 -19.42 2.52 -12.88
C TRP A 91 -18.32 2.52 -13.94
N SER A 92 -18.67 3.02 -15.12
CA SER A 92 -17.69 3.17 -16.20
C SER A 92 -16.67 4.25 -15.87
N ARG A 93 -15.43 4.03 -16.27
CA ARG A 93 -14.38 5.05 -16.26
C ARG A 93 -14.28 5.68 -17.65
N SER A 94 -14.07 6.98 -17.67
CA SER A 94 -13.83 7.69 -18.93
C SER A 94 -12.56 7.17 -19.60
N GLU A 95 -12.64 6.93 -20.90
CA GLU A 95 -11.47 6.67 -21.74
C GLU A 95 -10.70 7.96 -22.07
N ALA A 96 -11.27 9.12 -21.75
CA ALA A 96 -10.60 10.40 -21.89
C ALA A 96 -9.67 10.69 -20.70
N LEU A 97 -8.68 11.52 -20.95
CA LEU A 97 -7.79 12.02 -19.90
C LEU A 97 -8.57 12.92 -18.94
N SER A 98 -8.20 12.85 -17.67
CA SER A 98 -8.71 13.75 -16.62
C SER A 98 -8.19 15.19 -16.81
N PRO A 99 -8.65 16.14 -16.00
CA PRO A 99 -8.06 17.49 -15.96
C PRO A 99 -6.57 17.52 -15.62
N ASN A 100 -6.04 16.47 -14.96
CA ASN A 100 -4.62 16.30 -14.69
C ASN A 100 -3.83 15.79 -15.91
N ASN A 101 -4.48 15.58 -17.05
CA ASN A 101 -3.93 15.05 -18.30
C ASN A 101 -3.42 13.60 -18.18
N TRP A 102 -3.99 12.82 -17.26
CA TRP A 102 -3.72 11.41 -17.04
C TRP A 102 -5.04 10.63 -17.01
N TYR A 103 -4.98 9.31 -17.20
CA TYR A 103 -6.18 8.47 -17.01
C TYR A 103 -6.52 8.38 -15.51
N SER A 104 -7.79 8.30 -15.19
CA SER A 104 -8.31 8.32 -13.82
C SER A 104 -8.02 7.04 -13.01
N ASN A 105 -7.45 6.00 -13.63
CA ASN A 105 -7.25 4.70 -12.99
C ASN A 105 -6.12 3.93 -13.65
N TYR A 106 -5.08 3.62 -12.89
CA TYR A 106 -3.97 2.78 -13.30
C TYR A 106 -3.88 1.56 -12.40
N ARG A 107 -3.61 0.40 -13.00
CA ARG A 107 -3.34 -0.86 -12.30
C ARG A 107 -1.84 -1.12 -12.33
N PHE A 108 -1.30 -1.63 -11.24
CA PHE A 108 0.13 -1.85 -11.12
C PHE A 108 0.43 -3.02 -10.18
N HIS A 109 1.63 -3.55 -10.31
CA HIS A 109 2.22 -4.47 -9.35
C HIS A 109 3.07 -3.68 -8.37
N GLN A 110 2.71 -3.71 -7.07
CA GLN A 110 3.31 -2.84 -6.05
C GLN A 110 4.85 -2.96 -5.95
N PRO A 111 5.47 -4.16 -5.97
CA PRO A 111 6.93 -4.28 -5.94
C PRO A 111 7.63 -3.52 -7.07
N ASP A 112 7.06 -3.54 -8.29
CA ASP A 112 7.65 -2.83 -9.44
C ASP A 112 7.60 -1.32 -9.25
N LEU A 113 6.48 -0.79 -8.75
CA LEU A 113 6.34 0.62 -8.41
C LEU A 113 7.32 1.03 -7.30
N GLU A 114 7.43 0.24 -6.24
CA GLU A 114 8.35 0.53 -5.15
C GLU A 114 9.81 0.56 -5.60
N ASN A 115 10.20 -0.35 -6.51
CA ASN A 115 11.55 -0.33 -7.09
C ASN A 115 11.81 0.97 -7.85
N ILE A 116 10.83 1.46 -8.65
CA ILE A 116 10.95 2.74 -9.36
C ILE A 116 11.09 3.91 -8.38
N LEU A 117 10.31 3.93 -7.31
CA LEU A 117 10.39 4.96 -6.28
C LEU A 117 11.75 4.95 -5.56
N ARG A 118 12.29 3.76 -5.28
CA ARG A 118 13.61 3.59 -4.67
C ARG A 118 14.73 4.04 -5.59
N GLU A 119 14.73 3.66 -6.85
CA GLU A 119 15.66 4.22 -7.84
C GLU A 119 15.55 5.74 -7.92
N GLY A 120 14.34 6.26 -7.75
CA GLY A 120 14.04 7.68 -7.79
C GLY A 120 14.81 8.47 -6.73
N TYR A 121 14.67 8.16 -5.44
CA TYR A 121 15.33 8.93 -4.37
C TYR A 121 16.84 8.66 -4.29
N ARG A 122 17.33 7.51 -4.74
CA ARG A 122 18.77 7.19 -4.81
C ARG A 122 19.57 8.14 -5.71
N ARG A 123 18.89 8.93 -6.55
CA ARG A 123 19.51 10.01 -7.33
C ARG A 123 20.05 11.15 -6.46
N TYR A 124 19.58 11.26 -5.22
CA TYR A 124 19.86 12.36 -4.33
C TYR A 124 20.87 11.94 -3.25
N PRO A 125 22.13 12.46 -3.30
CA PRO A 125 23.22 12.01 -2.40
C PRO A 125 22.97 12.37 -0.92
N HIS A 126 22.04 13.26 -0.63
CA HIS A 126 21.64 13.68 0.71
C HIS A 126 20.47 12.87 1.29
N VAL A 127 19.99 11.86 0.56
CA VAL A 127 19.02 10.89 1.05
C VAL A 127 19.74 9.58 1.37
N THR A 128 19.72 9.18 2.63
CA THR A 128 20.38 7.96 3.13
C THR A 128 19.33 6.92 3.46
N GLU A 129 19.48 5.70 2.96
CA GLU A 129 18.62 4.56 3.33
C GLU A 129 19.33 3.63 4.32
N MET A 130 18.59 3.15 5.31
CA MET A 130 19.08 2.24 6.33
C MET A 130 18.09 1.07 6.48
N TRP A 131 18.55 -0.12 6.12
CA TRP A 131 17.80 -1.38 6.21
C TRP A 131 18.10 -2.13 7.50
N ASN A 132 17.20 -3.03 7.90
CA ASN A 132 17.29 -3.78 9.16
C ASN A 132 17.39 -2.84 10.37
N CYS A 133 16.66 -1.73 10.33
CA CYS A 133 16.63 -0.72 11.38
C CYS A 133 15.20 -0.63 11.94
N ASP A 134 14.97 -1.31 13.05
CA ASP A 134 13.67 -1.29 13.74
C ASP A 134 13.65 -0.17 14.78
N VAL A 135 12.83 0.85 14.56
CA VAL A 135 12.70 2.00 15.48
C VAL A 135 11.90 1.57 16.70
N ILE A 136 12.51 1.77 17.87
CA ILE A 136 11.97 1.30 19.14
C ILE A 136 11.62 2.43 20.11
N ASP A 137 12.15 3.65 19.89
CA ASP A 137 11.83 4.79 20.75
C ASP A 137 12.04 6.13 20.02
N LEU A 138 11.26 7.16 20.42
CA LEU A 138 11.29 8.52 19.88
C LEU A 138 11.24 9.53 21.03
N HIS A 139 12.32 10.29 21.20
CA HIS A 139 12.37 11.36 22.18
C HIS A 139 12.43 12.72 21.50
N GLN A 140 11.34 13.49 21.54
CA GLN A 140 11.32 14.83 20.97
C GLN A 140 11.60 15.90 22.01
N THR A 141 12.31 16.93 21.58
CA THR A 141 12.53 18.20 22.28
C THR A 141 11.90 19.34 21.47
N ASP A 142 12.05 20.57 21.92
CA ASP A 142 11.62 21.74 21.13
C ASP A 142 12.43 21.92 19.84
N ASN A 143 13.62 21.34 19.75
CA ASN A 143 14.54 21.56 18.64
C ASN A 143 14.73 20.35 17.72
N ASP A 144 14.65 19.13 18.24
CA ASP A 144 14.93 17.88 17.52
C ASP A 144 14.17 16.67 18.04
N VAL A 145 14.32 15.54 17.36
CA VAL A 145 13.88 14.22 17.77
C VAL A 145 15.08 13.27 17.78
N THR A 146 15.33 12.61 18.90
CA THR A 146 16.25 11.49 18.96
C THR A 146 15.49 10.21 18.59
N VAL A 147 15.92 9.56 17.51
CA VAL A 147 15.38 8.28 17.03
C VAL A 147 16.28 7.18 17.53
N ILE A 148 15.73 6.23 18.30
CA ILE A 148 16.43 5.05 18.82
C ILE A 148 15.94 3.83 18.03
N TYR A 149 16.88 3.02 17.54
CA TYR A 149 16.57 1.87 16.72
C TYR A 149 17.51 0.69 16.98
N HIS A 150 17.03 -0.52 16.77
CA HIS A 150 17.83 -1.72 16.68
C HIS A 150 18.37 -1.88 15.27
N LYS A 151 19.66 -2.21 15.13
CA LYS A 151 20.30 -2.48 13.85
C LYS A 151 20.67 -3.96 13.73
N GLY A 152 20.04 -4.63 12.74
CA GLY A 152 20.29 -6.06 12.49
C GLY A 152 19.79 -6.97 13.61
N SER A 153 20.22 -8.25 13.58
CA SER A 153 19.76 -9.29 14.51
C SER A 153 20.35 -9.19 15.93
N ASN A 154 21.36 -8.34 16.13
CA ASN A 154 22.07 -8.26 17.41
C ASN A 154 21.42 -7.37 18.46
N ASN A 155 20.25 -6.78 18.18
CA ASN A 155 19.51 -5.89 19.06
C ASN A 155 20.37 -4.80 19.75
N SER A 156 21.44 -4.37 19.10
CA SER A 156 22.27 -3.28 19.63
C SER A 156 21.56 -1.95 19.39
N ASN A 157 21.33 -1.19 20.47
CA ASN A 157 20.74 0.12 20.39
C ASN A 157 21.70 1.08 19.65
N SER A 158 21.15 1.74 18.65
CA SER A 158 21.77 2.84 17.94
C SER A 158 20.84 4.04 17.97
N SER A 159 21.38 5.23 17.77
CA SER A 159 20.56 6.43 17.75
C SER A 159 21.06 7.44 16.72
N LEU A 160 20.13 8.28 16.25
CA LEU A 160 20.40 9.44 15.39
C LEU A 160 19.48 10.60 15.79
N ARG A 161 19.73 11.78 15.27
CA ARG A 161 18.89 12.96 15.44
C ARG A 161 18.30 13.41 14.13
N ALA A 162 17.07 13.93 14.20
CA ALA A 162 16.41 14.61 13.09
C ALA A 162 15.61 15.81 13.59
N ASP A 163 15.50 16.85 12.76
CA ASP A 163 14.65 17.99 13.11
C ASP A 163 13.17 17.60 13.11
N TYR A 164 12.78 16.68 12.22
CA TYR A 164 11.44 16.14 12.12
C TYR A 164 11.45 14.63 11.82
N VAL A 165 10.40 13.94 12.27
CA VAL A 165 10.17 12.51 11.96
C VAL A 165 8.84 12.36 11.24
N VAL A 166 8.82 11.58 10.16
CA VAL A 166 7.62 11.20 9.42
C VAL A 166 7.43 9.68 9.49
N GLY A 167 6.42 9.22 10.22
CA GLY A 167 6.02 7.83 10.26
C GLY A 167 5.24 7.44 9.01
N CYS A 168 5.85 6.60 8.17
CA CYS A 168 5.26 5.92 7.02
C CYS A 168 5.25 4.40 7.28
N ASP A 169 5.12 4.00 8.53
CA ASP A 169 5.34 2.67 9.10
C ASP A 169 4.08 1.79 9.11
N GLY A 170 3.07 2.18 8.31
CA GLY A 170 1.93 1.35 7.95
C GLY A 170 0.83 1.28 9.02
N ALA A 171 -0.11 0.34 8.84
CA ALA A 171 -1.31 0.24 9.67
C ALA A 171 -1.02 -0.04 11.16
N ARG A 172 0.12 -0.69 11.48
CA ARG A 172 0.60 -0.93 12.86
C ARG A 172 1.71 0.05 13.22
N SER A 173 1.46 1.34 12.99
CA SER A 173 2.44 2.40 13.12
C SER A 173 2.87 2.63 14.56
N PHE A 174 4.16 2.42 14.81
CA PHE A 174 4.83 2.81 16.06
C PHE A 174 4.84 4.33 16.24
N THR A 175 5.05 5.09 15.14
CA THR A 175 5.05 6.56 15.19
C THR A 175 3.68 7.10 15.58
N ARG A 176 2.58 6.53 15.06
CA ARG A 176 1.22 6.89 15.48
C ARG A 176 1.01 6.65 16.97
N ASP A 177 1.46 5.50 17.47
CA ASP A 177 1.31 5.16 18.89
C ASP A 177 2.10 6.13 19.79
N ASN A 178 3.23 6.69 19.32
CA ASN A 178 3.97 7.75 20.01
C ASN A 178 3.24 9.11 20.00
N ILE A 179 2.56 9.45 18.91
CA ILE A 179 1.70 10.65 18.84
C ILE A 179 0.46 10.46 19.72
N ASN A 180 -0.02 9.21 19.85
CA ASN A 180 -1.21 8.83 20.60
C ASN A 180 -2.45 9.68 20.26
N PRO A 181 -2.81 9.80 18.96
CA PRO A 181 -3.95 10.59 18.55
C PRO A 181 -5.26 9.90 18.90
N ASP A 182 -6.33 10.67 19.05
CA ASP A 182 -7.67 10.11 18.99
C ASP A 182 -7.89 9.40 17.65
N ILE A 183 -8.51 8.23 17.67
CA ILE A 183 -8.88 7.48 16.46
C ILE A 183 -10.37 7.63 16.23
N LEU A 184 -10.74 8.11 15.04
CA LEU A 184 -12.11 8.00 14.55
C LEU A 184 -12.27 6.60 13.94
N ASP A 185 -12.96 5.71 14.64
CA ASP A 185 -13.32 4.40 14.16
C ASP A 185 -14.73 4.46 13.54
N LEU A 186 -14.85 4.11 12.25
CA LEU A 186 -16.12 4.09 11.54
C LEU A 186 -16.87 2.75 11.70
N GLY A 187 -16.34 1.84 12.52
CA GLY A 187 -16.99 0.57 12.91
C GLY A 187 -16.94 -0.52 11.85
N PHE A 188 -16.07 -0.38 10.83
CA PHE A 188 -15.91 -1.38 9.79
C PHE A 188 -14.65 -2.21 10.03
N HIS A 189 -14.82 -3.50 10.36
CA HIS A 189 -13.73 -4.44 10.63
C HIS A 189 -14.10 -5.80 10.03
N GLU A 190 -13.79 -6.00 8.75
CA GLU A 190 -14.18 -7.22 8.03
C GLU A 190 -12.97 -8.02 7.56
N PRO A 191 -12.92 -9.32 7.86
CA PRO A 191 -11.92 -10.22 7.31
C PRO A 191 -12.26 -10.59 5.86
N TRP A 192 -11.26 -10.55 4.98
CA TRP A 192 -11.37 -10.91 3.57
C TRP A 192 -10.24 -11.82 3.16
N LEU A 193 -10.57 -12.88 2.43
CA LEU A 193 -9.61 -13.74 1.75
C LEU A 193 -9.20 -13.09 0.44
N VAL A 194 -7.91 -12.80 0.30
CA VAL A 194 -7.32 -12.21 -0.91
C VAL A 194 -6.51 -13.28 -1.63
N ILE A 195 -6.83 -13.52 -2.90
CA ILE A 195 -6.24 -14.54 -3.75
C ILE A 195 -5.63 -13.84 -4.97
N ASP A 196 -4.32 -13.95 -5.15
CA ASP A 196 -3.61 -13.47 -6.34
C ASP A 196 -3.19 -14.64 -7.20
N LEU A 197 -3.51 -14.55 -8.49
CA LEU A 197 -3.16 -15.54 -9.50
C LEU A 197 -2.26 -14.95 -10.58
N LEU A 198 -1.25 -15.72 -10.99
CA LEU A 198 -0.47 -15.48 -12.19
C LEU A 198 -1.05 -16.30 -13.34
N MET A 199 -1.51 -15.62 -14.38
CA MET A 199 -2.20 -16.25 -15.52
C MET A 199 -1.22 -16.93 -16.47
N ASN A 200 -1.46 -18.21 -16.80
CA ASN A 200 -0.75 -18.93 -17.86
C ASN A 200 -1.18 -18.41 -19.25
N ASN A 201 -2.47 -18.03 -19.39
CA ASN A 201 -2.99 -17.35 -20.57
C ASN A 201 -3.67 -16.04 -20.14
N PRO A 202 -2.98 -14.88 -20.27
CA PRO A 202 -3.52 -13.57 -19.89
C PRO A 202 -4.80 -13.16 -20.63
N GLU A 203 -5.03 -13.67 -21.85
CA GLU A 203 -6.15 -13.29 -22.72
C GLU A 203 -7.47 -13.97 -22.31
N LYS A 204 -7.43 -14.99 -21.46
CA LYS A 204 -8.66 -15.69 -21.04
C LYS A 204 -9.67 -14.77 -20.35
N ILE A 205 -9.21 -13.80 -19.58
CA ILE A 205 -10.06 -12.80 -18.94
C ILE A 205 -9.64 -11.42 -19.48
N GLU A 206 -10.30 -11.00 -20.54
CA GLU A 206 -9.99 -9.76 -21.26
C GLU A 206 -10.49 -8.50 -20.55
N SER A 207 -11.50 -8.65 -19.66
CA SER A 207 -12.10 -7.51 -18.99
C SER A 207 -11.09 -6.78 -18.10
N ARG A 208 -10.95 -5.48 -18.35
CA ARG A 208 -10.18 -4.55 -17.50
C ARG A 208 -11.02 -3.95 -16.37
N GLU A 209 -12.31 -4.30 -16.30
CA GLU A 209 -13.22 -3.87 -15.25
C GLU A 209 -13.10 -4.78 -14.03
N SER A 210 -13.22 -4.20 -12.85
CA SER A 210 -13.45 -4.97 -11.63
C SER A 210 -14.91 -5.39 -11.53
N LEU A 211 -15.15 -6.58 -10.99
CA LEU A 211 -16.50 -7.11 -10.74
C LEU A 211 -16.72 -7.21 -9.23
N HIS A 212 -17.82 -6.66 -8.76
CA HIS A 212 -18.26 -6.79 -7.38
C HIS A 212 -19.46 -7.75 -7.33
N PHE A 213 -19.28 -8.89 -6.67
CA PHE A 213 -20.30 -9.93 -6.50
C PHE A 213 -21.17 -9.57 -5.31
N CYS A 214 -22.39 -9.05 -5.56
CA CYS A 214 -23.34 -8.63 -4.53
C CYS A 214 -24.25 -9.81 -4.14
N GLN A 215 -23.66 -10.89 -3.65
CA GLN A 215 -24.37 -12.11 -3.26
C GLN A 215 -24.39 -12.23 -1.73
N PRO A 216 -25.55 -12.49 -1.10
CA PRO A 216 -25.65 -12.56 0.35
C PRO A 216 -24.70 -13.59 1.01
N ASN A 217 -24.49 -14.72 0.33
CA ASN A 217 -23.70 -15.84 0.87
C ASN A 217 -22.26 -15.89 0.37
N CYS A 218 -21.88 -15.07 -0.61
CA CYS A 218 -20.55 -15.04 -1.20
C CYS A 218 -20.26 -13.67 -1.80
N SER A 219 -20.19 -12.66 -0.94
CA SER A 219 -19.77 -11.33 -1.38
C SER A 219 -18.29 -11.33 -1.70
N GLY A 220 -17.94 -10.81 -2.86
CA GLY A 220 -16.55 -10.80 -3.29
C GLY A 220 -16.28 -9.79 -4.39
N THR A 221 -15.05 -9.73 -4.80
CA THR A 221 -14.59 -8.84 -5.86
C THR A 221 -13.57 -9.55 -6.73
N TYR A 222 -13.74 -9.46 -8.04
CA TYR A 222 -12.67 -9.67 -8.99
C TYR A 222 -12.00 -8.34 -9.29
N VAL A 223 -10.68 -8.27 -9.19
CA VAL A 223 -9.89 -7.06 -9.46
C VAL A 223 -8.89 -7.34 -10.58
N PHE A 224 -8.99 -6.56 -11.64
CA PHE A 224 -7.99 -6.55 -12.69
C PHE A 224 -6.68 -5.93 -12.16
N LEU A 225 -5.59 -6.70 -12.18
CA LEU A 225 -4.24 -6.26 -11.75
C LEU A 225 -3.28 -6.03 -12.92
N GLY A 226 -3.80 -5.89 -14.11
CA GLY A 226 -3.04 -5.93 -15.35
C GLY A 226 -3.23 -7.26 -16.09
N SER A 227 -2.59 -7.37 -17.25
CA SER A 227 -2.82 -8.51 -18.14
C SER A 227 -2.40 -9.85 -17.52
N LYS A 228 -1.26 -9.88 -16.82
CA LYS A 228 -0.68 -11.13 -16.29
C LYS A 228 -1.23 -11.57 -14.95
N ARG A 229 -1.72 -10.66 -14.11
CA ARG A 229 -2.19 -10.98 -12.76
C ARG A 229 -3.65 -10.66 -12.59
N LYS A 230 -4.33 -11.50 -11.83
CA LYS A 230 -5.73 -11.32 -11.47
C LYS A 230 -5.90 -11.53 -9.98
N ARG A 231 -6.83 -10.81 -9.37
CA ARG A 231 -7.12 -10.93 -7.94
C ARG A 231 -8.58 -11.22 -7.72
N TRP A 232 -8.86 -12.13 -6.80
CA TRP A 232 -10.17 -12.31 -6.20
C TRP A 232 -10.09 -12.00 -4.72
N GLU A 233 -11.10 -11.36 -4.21
CA GLU A 233 -11.25 -11.06 -2.80
C GLU A 233 -12.63 -11.51 -2.37
N PHE A 234 -12.72 -12.31 -1.30
CA PHE A 234 -13.98 -12.82 -0.78
C PHE A 234 -14.12 -12.46 0.69
N ARG A 235 -15.28 -11.94 1.05
CA ARG A 235 -15.64 -11.76 2.44
C ARG A 235 -15.76 -13.14 3.09
N ILE A 236 -15.14 -13.32 4.24
CA ILE A 236 -15.19 -14.55 5.04
C ILE A 236 -15.94 -14.32 6.34
N ASN A 237 -16.46 -15.38 6.94
CA ASN A 237 -17.08 -15.30 8.24
C ASN A 237 -16.00 -15.32 9.33
N GLN A 238 -16.29 -14.70 10.48
CA GLN A 238 -15.35 -14.70 11.62
C GLN A 238 -15.13 -16.11 12.21
N SER A 239 -16.01 -17.06 11.88
CA SER A 239 -15.91 -18.47 12.32
C SER A 239 -15.05 -19.34 11.41
N ASP A 240 -14.62 -18.81 10.23
CA ASP A 240 -13.83 -19.58 9.29
C ASP A 240 -12.37 -19.66 9.76
N GLU A 241 -11.82 -20.89 9.81
CA GLU A 241 -10.43 -21.10 10.18
C GLU A 241 -9.51 -20.65 9.03
N VAL A 242 -8.63 -19.69 9.31
CA VAL A 242 -7.74 -19.08 8.29
C VAL A 242 -6.89 -20.14 7.57
N GLU A 243 -6.39 -21.12 8.31
CA GLU A 243 -5.56 -22.19 7.73
C GLU A 243 -6.34 -23.03 6.71
N ASP A 244 -7.62 -23.30 6.94
CA ASP A 244 -8.45 -24.10 6.05
C ASP A 244 -8.81 -23.35 4.78
N ILE A 245 -9.22 -22.08 4.88
CA ILE A 245 -9.63 -21.27 3.73
C ILE A 245 -8.48 -20.83 2.84
N CYS A 246 -7.24 -20.84 3.33
CA CYS A 246 -6.04 -20.55 2.55
C CYS A 246 -5.43 -21.79 1.85
N ARG A 247 -5.99 -22.97 2.03
CA ARG A 247 -5.51 -24.20 1.36
C ARG A 247 -5.79 -24.15 -0.15
N PRO A 248 -4.85 -24.61 -0.99
CA PRO A 248 -5.04 -24.61 -2.44
C PRO A 248 -6.33 -25.28 -2.90
N GLU A 249 -6.72 -26.41 -2.29
CA GLU A 249 -7.93 -27.14 -2.64
C GLU A 249 -9.20 -26.32 -2.41
N PHE A 250 -9.24 -25.57 -1.30
CA PHE A 250 -10.36 -24.67 -1.02
C PHE A 250 -10.38 -23.51 -2.02
N ILE A 251 -9.23 -22.88 -2.25
CA ILE A 251 -9.07 -21.77 -3.21
C ILE A 251 -9.58 -22.16 -4.59
N TRP A 252 -9.11 -23.29 -5.13
CA TRP A 252 -9.53 -23.75 -6.46
C TRP A 252 -11.02 -24.17 -6.49
N SER A 253 -11.56 -24.70 -5.40
CA SER A 253 -12.99 -24.98 -5.32
C SER A 253 -13.84 -23.70 -5.39
N LEU A 254 -13.35 -22.61 -4.81
CA LEU A 254 -14.01 -21.30 -4.80
C LEU A 254 -13.94 -20.64 -6.19
N LEU A 255 -12.79 -20.76 -6.86
CA LEU A 255 -12.53 -20.12 -8.16
C LEU A 255 -13.04 -20.92 -9.38
N LYS A 256 -13.51 -22.14 -9.21
CA LYS A 256 -13.83 -23.08 -10.29
C LYS A 256 -14.75 -22.57 -11.40
N GLN A 257 -15.62 -21.58 -11.07
CA GLN A 257 -16.54 -20.99 -12.05
C GLN A 257 -15.86 -20.00 -12.99
N TRP A 258 -14.67 -19.51 -12.66
CA TRP A 258 -13.95 -18.53 -13.45
C TRP A 258 -12.65 -19.08 -14.05
N ILE A 259 -11.94 -19.91 -13.28
CA ILE A 259 -10.58 -20.33 -13.64
C ILE A 259 -10.22 -21.67 -12.97
N SER A 260 -9.36 -22.44 -13.62
CA SER A 260 -8.85 -23.72 -13.14
C SER A 260 -7.35 -23.70 -12.83
N PRO A 261 -6.82 -24.68 -12.08
CA PRO A 261 -5.39 -24.77 -11.75
C PRO A 261 -4.46 -24.91 -12.98
N GLU A 262 -4.97 -25.41 -14.12
CA GLU A 262 -4.21 -25.54 -15.36
C GLU A 262 -4.02 -24.18 -16.06
N GLU A 263 -4.84 -23.19 -15.74
CA GLU A 263 -4.91 -21.89 -16.42
C GLU A 263 -4.16 -20.79 -15.69
N ALA A 264 -3.88 -20.99 -14.39
CA ALA A 264 -3.15 -20.03 -13.58
C ALA A 264 -2.39 -20.70 -12.43
N GLU A 265 -1.36 -20.03 -11.96
CA GLU A 265 -0.61 -20.37 -10.76
C GLU A 265 -1.11 -19.56 -9.56
N LEU A 266 -1.30 -20.18 -8.41
CA LEU A 266 -1.63 -19.52 -7.16
C LEU A 266 -0.38 -18.82 -6.62
N GLU A 267 -0.30 -17.49 -6.81
CA GLU A 267 0.82 -16.68 -6.33
C GLU A 267 0.68 -16.38 -4.83
N ARG A 268 -0.56 -16.18 -4.35
CA ARG A 268 -0.85 -15.88 -2.95
C ARG A 268 -2.28 -16.18 -2.56
N ALA A 269 -2.45 -16.66 -1.33
CA ALA A 269 -3.71 -16.64 -0.61
C ALA A 269 -3.47 -16.16 0.83
N THR A 270 -4.21 -15.17 1.28
CA THR A 270 -4.04 -14.61 2.63
C THR A 270 -5.30 -13.90 3.10
N VAL A 271 -5.49 -13.86 4.41
CA VAL A 271 -6.60 -13.12 5.02
C VAL A 271 -6.12 -11.76 5.52
N TYR A 272 -6.83 -10.72 5.13
CA TYR A 272 -6.69 -9.37 5.67
C TYR A 272 -7.97 -8.94 6.38
N THR A 273 -7.83 -8.33 7.54
CA THR A 273 -8.94 -7.62 8.16
C THR A 273 -8.89 -6.16 7.72
N PHE A 274 -9.89 -5.74 6.97
CA PHE A 274 -10.04 -4.34 6.58
C PHE A 274 -10.63 -3.55 7.74
N HIS A 275 -9.98 -2.44 8.08
CA HIS A 275 -10.42 -1.51 9.10
C HIS A 275 -10.78 -0.17 8.46
N SER A 276 -11.71 0.57 9.04
CA SER A 276 -12.05 1.93 8.60
C SER A 276 -11.82 2.88 9.75
N MET A 277 -10.57 3.34 9.90
CA MET A 277 -10.12 4.19 10.99
C MET A 277 -9.32 5.38 10.46
N ILE A 278 -9.41 6.51 11.15
CA ILE A 278 -8.68 7.74 10.80
C ILE A 278 -8.10 8.34 12.09
N ALA A 279 -6.80 8.60 12.10
CA ALA A 279 -6.18 9.37 13.17
C ALA A 279 -6.64 10.84 13.06
N LYS A 280 -7.16 11.42 14.15
CA LYS A 280 -7.65 12.82 14.13
C LYS A 280 -6.50 13.83 14.09
N GLN A 281 -5.33 13.48 14.67
CA GLN A 281 -4.13 14.29 14.65
C GLN A 281 -3.03 13.55 13.87
N TRP A 282 -2.51 14.19 12.84
CA TRP A 282 -1.42 13.66 12.00
C TRP A 282 -0.07 14.27 12.33
N ARG A 283 -0.05 15.10 13.35
CA ARG A 283 1.15 15.77 13.86
C ARG A 283 1.08 15.96 15.37
N GLN A 284 2.19 15.73 16.05
CA GLN A 284 2.43 16.17 17.42
C GLN A 284 3.86 16.72 17.51
N GLY A 285 3.98 18.04 17.72
CA GLY A 285 5.29 18.67 17.74
C GLY A 285 6.06 18.45 16.42
N ARG A 286 7.12 17.64 16.49
CA ARG A 286 8.02 17.30 15.38
C ARG A 286 7.76 15.93 14.76
N LEU A 287 6.80 15.20 15.29
CA LEU A 287 6.37 13.90 14.78
C LEU A 287 5.18 14.06 13.83
N PHE A 288 5.26 13.43 12.67
CA PHE A 288 4.20 13.38 11.65
C PHE A 288 3.90 11.94 11.29
N ILE A 289 2.70 11.66 10.81
CA ILE A 289 2.31 10.36 10.24
C ILE A 289 1.68 10.55 8.87
N ALA A 290 1.87 9.57 7.99
CA ALA A 290 1.34 9.59 6.63
C ALA A 290 0.99 8.16 6.14
N GLY A 291 0.12 8.08 5.12
CA GLY A 291 -0.35 6.79 4.59
C GLY A 291 -1.14 6.00 5.62
N ASP A 292 -0.97 4.67 5.63
CA ASP A 292 -1.67 3.79 6.57
C ASP A 292 -1.38 4.10 8.05
N ALA A 293 -0.28 4.79 8.36
CA ALA A 293 0.00 5.26 9.70
C ALA A 293 -1.01 6.33 10.16
N ALA A 294 -1.46 7.20 9.25
CA ALA A 294 -2.44 8.24 9.52
C ALA A 294 -3.88 7.75 9.31
N ILE A 295 -4.07 6.93 8.29
CA ILE A 295 -5.36 6.38 7.90
C ILE A 295 -5.18 4.87 7.75
N PRO A 296 -5.29 4.10 8.85
CA PRO A 296 -5.19 2.64 8.78
C PRO A 296 -6.43 2.04 8.10
N ILE A 297 -6.67 2.47 6.87
CA ILE A 297 -7.65 1.90 5.96
C ILE A 297 -6.88 0.92 5.08
N LEU A 298 -6.92 -0.35 5.45
CA LEU A 298 -6.81 -1.39 4.45
C LEU A 298 -8.12 -1.35 3.67
N SER A 299 -8.16 -0.50 2.65
CA SER A 299 -9.40 -0.15 1.98
C SER A 299 -9.90 -1.31 1.13
N HIS A 300 -11.09 -1.77 1.42
CA HIS A 300 -11.93 -2.39 0.39
C HIS A 300 -12.04 -1.41 -0.80
N PRO A 301 -11.89 -1.85 -2.05
CA PRO A 301 -11.88 -0.96 -3.24
C PRO A 301 -13.06 0.03 -3.32
N ILE A 302 -14.19 -0.29 -2.70
CA ILE A 302 -15.38 0.58 -2.65
C ILE A 302 -15.21 1.76 -1.68
N LEU A 303 -14.54 1.55 -0.53
CA LEU A 303 -14.39 2.59 0.51
C LEU A 303 -13.25 3.55 0.25
N ALA A 304 -12.18 3.13 -0.43
CA ALA A 304 -11.05 3.99 -0.77
C ALA A 304 -11.46 5.19 -1.63
N HIS A 305 -12.49 5.05 -2.47
CA HIS A 305 -13.00 6.14 -3.31
C HIS A 305 -13.88 7.15 -2.59
N THR A 306 -14.47 6.81 -1.45
CA THR A 306 -15.37 7.70 -0.71
C THR A 306 -14.67 8.58 0.33
N LEU A 307 -13.46 8.21 0.74
CA LEU A 307 -12.74 8.90 1.81
C LEU A 307 -11.57 9.77 1.32
N ASN A 308 -11.22 9.71 0.04
CA ASN A 308 -10.20 10.55 -0.59
C ASN A 308 -10.77 11.80 -1.28
N ARG A 309 -11.97 12.23 -0.90
CA ARG A 309 -12.58 13.50 -1.35
C ARG A 309 -12.84 14.44 -0.19
#